data_e7fd8af6a1a87c2b9cc9c251168abdaf
#
_entry.id   e7fd8af6a1a87c2b9cc9c251168abdaf
#
_cell.length_a   1.000
_cell.length_b   1.000
_cell.length_c   1.000
_cell.angle_alpha   90.00
_cell.angle_beta   90.00
_cell.angle_gamma   90.00
#
_symmetry.space_group_name_H-M   'P 1'
#
loop_
_entity.id
_entity.type
_entity.pdbx_description
1 polymer ?
#
loop_
_entity_poly.entity_id
_entity_poly.type
_entity_poly.pdbx_seq_one_letter_code
_entity_poly.pdbx_strand_id
1 'polypeptide(L)'
;MIDGGNDVRTRPQRTFLFLQGLASPFFKRLGKALKRQGYGVERINLNLGDRLFWGMPGSVDYRGRFEGWRGFLSGFMDARGVTDLVLFGDGRPYHRVAIATAQLRGVDVHVFEEGYFRPHWITMEAGGVNGFSSLPRDPETIRRLAAELPETPRPHPIQGSMPTRSFWDVVYNSANMGFPYLYPGYRRYRPNHPLVEYAGWIGRLVRRKAEARRAAATQGALAAKGRRYFVLPLQLDSDYQIRLHSPFSAMTEVVDFVARSFAAHATPDAHLVVKLHPLDNGLVNRRRATHITAQRTGLGERLVYMDGGHNPRLIDGAAGVVVVNSTMGTLAIERGRPTIALGQAIYDLPGLTHQGTLESFWREPTSPDPEFTAAFRKVVTARTQINGGFYSQEAIEVAVANAMARLVGPAAAQAVALGWTREGAFHEAGSPVPGE
;
A
#
# COMPACT_ATOMS: atom_id res chain seq x y z
N MET A 1 31.85 -19.57 49.20
CA MET A 1 31.66 -18.35 48.38
C MET A 1 31.69 -18.80 46.91
N ILE A 2 30.51 -18.94 46.34
CA ILE A 2 30.37 -19.26 44.89
C ILE A 2 29.84 -17.97 44.26
N ASP A 3 30.73 -17.32 43.54
CA ASP A 3 30.48 -16.09 42.82
C ASP A 3 29.61 -16.40 41.63
N GLY A 4 28.33 -16.07 41.74
CA GLY A 4 27.34 -16.22 40.66
C GLY A 4 27.49 -15.10 39.67
N GLY A 5 28.45 -15.19 38.77
CA GLY A 5 28.60 -14.31 37.63
C GLY A 5 27.31 -14.29 36.79
N ASN A 6 26.57 -13.25 36.92
CA ASN A 6 25.39 -12.94 36.08
C ASN A 6 25.90 -12.65 34.65
N ASP A 7 26.02 -13.71 33.84
CA ASP A 7 26.34 -13.60 32.42
C ASP A 7 25.14 -12.95 31.70
N VAL A 8 25.04 -11.62 31.80
CA VAL A 8 24.17 -10.80 30.95
C VAL A 8 24.75 -10.91 29.54
N ARG A 9 24.36 -11.94 28.82
CA ARG A 9 24.61 -12.03 27.37
C ARG A 9 23.98 -10.80 26.74
N THR A 10 24.81 -9.79 26.52
CA THR A 10 24.43 -8.60 25.73
C THR A 10 23.93 -9.11 24.38
N ARG A 11 22.61 -9.04 24.13
CA ARG A 11 22.05 -9.31 22.81
C ARG A 11 22.84 -8.46 21.81
N PRO A 12 23.30 -9.01 20.68
CA PRO A 12 23.99 -8.21 19.69
C PRO A 12 23.14 -6.99 19.34
N GLN A 13 23.76 -5.82 19.39
CA GLN A 13 23.07 -4.55 19.18
C GLN A 13 22.46 -4.55 17.76
N ARG A 14 21.12 -4.51 17.67
CA ARG A 14 20.43 -4.47 16.37
C ARG A 14 20.72 -3.16 15.64
N THR A 15 20.99 -3.27 14.34
CA THR A 15 21.25 -2.14 13.44
C THR A 15 20.25 -2.16 12.28
N PHE A 16 19.40 -1.13 12.23
CA PHE A 16 18.36 -0.97 11.22
C PHE A 16 18.84 -0.14 10.04
N LEU A 17 18.88 -0.72 8.85
CA LEU A 17 19.16 -0.01 7.61
C LEU A 17 17.85 0.43 6.94
N PHE A 18 17.66 1.72 6.80
CA PHE A 18 16.53 2.30 6.07
C PHE A 18 16.88 2.55 4.61
N LEU A 19 16.06 2.07 3.70
CA LEU A 19 16.10 2.42 2.27
C LEU A 19 14.96 3.37 1.91
N GLN A 20 14.73 3.56 0.60
CA GLN A 20 13.76 4.51 0.07
C GLN A 20 12.36 4.30 0.67
N GLY A 21 11.84 5.36 1.28
CA GLY A 21 10.49 5.41 1.84
C GLY A 21 9.46 5.92 0.84
N LEU A 22 8.35 6.38 1.38
CA LEU A 22 7.38 7.23 0.70
C LEU A 22 7.73 8.71 0.96
N ALA A 23 7.12 9.61 0.20
CA ALA A 23 7.23 11.06 0.44
C ALA A 23 6.47 11.43 1.73
N SER A 24 7.11 11.21 2.87
CA SER A 24 6.57 11.40 4.22
C SER A 24 7.68 11.41 5.26
N PRO A 25 7.54 12.12 6.38
CA PRO A 25 8.50 12.08 7.48
C PRO A 25 8.44 10.78 8.32
N PHE A 26 7.60 9.80 7.98
CA PHE A 26 7.41 8.58 8.76
C PHE A 26 8.72 7.83 9.06
N PHE A 27 9.54 7.52 8.04
CA PHE A 27 10.82 6.81 8.24
C PHE A 27 11.82 7.60 9.08
N LYS A 28 11.86 8.94 8.92
CA LYS A 28 12.66 9.81 9.79
C LYS A 28 12.25 9.68 11.25
N ARG A 29 10.94 9.71 11.53
CA ARG A 29 10.41 9.62 12.89
C ARG A 29 10.65 8.24 13.48
N LEU A 30 10.45 7.18 12.71
CA LEU A 30 10.75 5.81 13.14
C LEU A 30 12.25 5.61 13.43
N GLY A 31 13.13 6.11 12.54
CA GLY A 31 14.57 6.06 12.76
C GLY A 31 15.02 6.85 14.00
N LYS A 32 14.40 8.03 14.25
CA LYS A 32 14.65 8.78 15.51
C LYS A 32 14.21 7.99 16.74
N ALA A 33 13.05 7.34 16.68
CA ALA A 33 12.55 6.55 17.79
C ALA A 33 13.48 5.36 18.11
N LEU A 34 13.95 4.65 17.09
CA LEU A 34 14.94 3.57 17.25
C LEU A 34 16.25 4.07 17.86
N LYS A 35 16.80 5.19 17.36
CA LYS A 35 18.02 5.80 17.92
C LYS A 35 17.87 6.20 19.39
N ARG A 36 16.72 6.75 19.79
CA ARG A 36 16.43 7.10 21.20
C ARG A 36 16.43 5.90 22.12
N GLN A 37 16.12 4.71 21.59
CA GLN A 37 16.15 3.42 22.31
C GLN A 37 17.52 2.72 22.26
N GLY A 38 18.54 3.39 21.72
CA GLY A 38 19.91 2.87 21.67
C GLY A 38 20.22 1.91 20.50
N TYR A 39 19.30 1.75 19.53
CA TYR A 39 19.55 0.92 18.36
C TYR A 39 20.44 1.61 17.33
N GLY A 40 21.25 0.85 16.61
CA GLY A 40 21.96 1.31 15.40
C GLY A 40 20.95 1.69 14.33
N VAL A 41 21.11 2.85 13.69
CA VAL A 41 20.24 3.29 12.59
C VAL A 41 21.08 3.88 11.47
N GLU A 42 21.08 3.19 10.37
CA GLU A 42 21.75 3.53 9.12
C GLU A 42 20.73 3.94 8.03
N ARG A 43 21.18 4.74 7.09
CA ARG A 43 20.36 5.17 5.96
C ARG A 43 21.17 5.24 4.69
N ILE A 44 20.66 4.68 3.60
CA ILE A 44 21.15 4.94 2.25
C ILE A 44 20.08 5.71 1.47
N ASN A 45 20.46 6.89 0.95
CA ASN A 45 19.64 7.71 0.08
C ASN A 45 19.95 7.36 -1.38
N LEU A 46 18.91 7.11 -2.18
CA LEU A 46 19.03 6.80 -3.60
C LEU A 46 18.84 8.05 -4.48
N ASN A 47 18.24 9.11 -3.91
CA ASN A 47 18.00 10.37 -4.58
C ASN A 47 17.89 11.52 -3.57
N LEU A 48 17.78 12.76 -4.08
CA LEU A 48 17.71 13.95 -3.22
C LEU A 48 16.43 14.02 -2.38
N GLY A 49 15.30 13.54 -2.89
CA GLY A 49 14.05 13.44 -2.13
C GLY A 49 14.22 12.55 -0.90
N ASP A 50 14.89 11.40 -1.04
CA ASP A 50 15.19 10.51 0.09
C ASP A 50 16.03 11.23 1.16
N ARG A 51 17.08 11.93 0.75
CA ARG A 51 17.96 12.70 1.64
C ARG A 51 17.19 13.80 2.37
N LEU A 52 16.34 14.54 1.66
CA LEU A 52 15.53 15.63 2.21
C LEU A 52 14.54 15.10 3.27
N PHE A 53 13.84 14.03 2.97
CA PHE A 53 12.83 13.46 3.88
C PHE A 53 13.47 12.73 5.07
N TRP A 54 14.68 12.22 4.92
CA TRP A 54 15.45 11.69 6.06
C TRP A 54 15.97 12.81 6.93
N GLY A 55 16.75 13.75 6.39
CA GLY A 55 17.22 14.96 7.04
C GLY A 55 17.89 14.75 8.41
N MET A 56 18.46 13.57 8.67
CA MET A 56 19.28 13.26 9.84
C MET A 56 20.74 13.05 9.43
N PRO A 57 21.70 13.39 10.31
CA PRO A 57 23.13 13.16 10.04
C PRO A 57 23.44 11.65 9.96
N GLY A 58 24.57 11.32 9.30
CA GLY A 58 25.08 9.95 9.19
C GLY A 58 24.46 9.12 8.07
N SER A 59 23.58 9.71 7.22
CA SER A 59 23.10 9.01 6.03
C SER A 59 24.15 8.99 4.90
N VAL A 60 24.16 7.91 4.11
CA VAL A 60 25.04 7.72 2.97
C VAL A 60 24.27 7.89 1.67
N ASP A 61 24.83 8.64 0.72
CA ASP A 61 24.24 8.85 -0.60
C ASP A 61 24.81 7.82 -1.59
N TYR A 62 23.98 6.96 -2.13
CA TYR A 62 24.38 6.11 -3.24
C TYR A 62 24.25 6.87 -4.57
N ARG A 63 25.38 7.20 -5.18
CA ARG A 63 25.47 7.95 -6.46
C ARG A 63 25.89 7.08 -7.64
N GLY A 64 26.17 5.77 -7.37
CA GLY A 64 26.56 4.80 -8.39
C GLY A 64 25.41 4.40 -9.31
N ARG A 65 25.76 3.70 -10.39
CA ARG A 65 24.76 3.12 -11.30
C ARG A 65 24.07 1.91 -10.67
N PHE A 66 22.88 1.57 -11.19
CA PHE A 66 22.06 0.46 -10.66
C PHE A 66 22.82 -0.89 -10.66
N GLU A 67 23.69 -1.11 -11.64
CA GLU A 67 24.47 -2.35 -11.78
C GLU A 67 25.45 -2.55 -10.61
N GLY A 68 25.98 -1.46 -10.05
CA GLY A 68 26.87 -1.48 -8.88
C GLY A 68 26.14 -1.59 -7.53
N TRP A 69 24.82 -1.48 -7.52
CA TRP A 69 24.03 -1.39 -6.29
C TRP A 69 24.20 -2.59 -5.37
N ARG A 70 24.15 -3.80 -5.92
CA ARG A 70 24.28 -5.03 -5.12
C ARG A 70 25.60 -5.10 -4.38
N GLY A 71 26.71 -4.82 -5.07
CA GLY A 71 28.06 -4.86 -4.47
C GLY A 71 28.21 -3.81 -3.37
N PHE A 72 27.78 -2.57 -3.64
CA PHE A 72 27.80 -1.49 -2.65
C PHE A 72 26.98 -1.83 -1.40
N LEU A 73 25.74 -2.28 -1.59
CA LEU A 73 24.84 -2.60 -0.48
C LEU A 73 25.38 -3.77 0.36
N SER A 74 25.90 -4.77 -0.30
CA SER A 74 26.54 -5.93 0.33
C SER A 74 27.66 -5.49 1.28
N GLY A 75 28.64 -4.77 0.77
CA GLY A 75 29.76 -4.26 1.58
C GLY A 75 29.30 -3.31 2.68
N PHE A 76 28.27 -2.49 2.42
CA PHE A 76 27.69 -1.60 3.43
C PHE A 76 27.04 -2.37 4.58
N MET A 77 26.24 -3.39 4.28
CA MET A 77 25.61 -4.24 5.31
C MET A 77 26.64 -4.93 6.19
N ASP A 78 27.68 -5.47 5.56
CA ASP A 78 28.76 -6.17 6.27
C ASP A 78 29.57 -5.19 7.16
N ALA A 79 29.96 -4.04 6.62
CA ALA A 79 30.75 -3.04 7.34
C ALA A 79 30.00 -2.35 8.50
N ARG A 80 28.68 -2.28 8.45
CA ARG A 80 27.83 -1.66 9.45
C ARG A 80 27.14 -2.63 10.38
N GLY A 81 27.34 -3.92 10.23
CA GLY A 81 26.68 -4.95 11.05
C GLY A 81 25.16 -4.85 10.98
N VAL A 82 24.61 -4.66 9.78
CA VAL A 82 23.17 -4.50 9.59
C VAL A 82 22.46 -5.80 9.92
N THR A 83 21.49 -5.74 10.83
CA THR A 83 20.65 -6.87 11.24
C THR A 83 19.24 -6.79 10.70
N ASP A 84 18.79 -5.59 10.36
CA ASP A 84 17.42 -5.32 9.95
C ASP A 84 17.37 -4.36 8.75
N LEU A 85 16.63 -4.72 7.72
CA LEU A 85 16.39 -3.89 6.53
C LEU A 85 14.97 -3.34 6.56
N VAL A 86 14.81 -2.02 6.49
CA VAL A 86 13.50 -1.34 6.51
C VAL A 86 13.30 -0.61 5.19
N LEU A 87 12.19 -0.92 4.50
CA LEU A 87 11.89 -0.30 3.20
C LEU A 87 10.38 -0.15 2.95
N PHE A 88 9.99 0.67 1.96
CA PHE A 88 8.60 0.86 1.56
C PHE A 88 8.35 0.28 0.16
N GLY A 89 7.49 -0.75 0.09
CA GLY A 89 7.20 -1.50 -1.13
C GLY A 89 8.37 -2.39 -1.56
N ASP A 90 8.10 -3.64 -1.79
CA ASP A 90 9.09 -4.65 -2.19
C ASP A 90 9.35 -4.69 -3.70
N GLY A 91 8.46 -4.11 -4.51
CA GLY A 91 8.52 -4.18 -5.97
C GLY A 91 9.53 -3.24 -6.65
N ARG A 92 10.07 -2.22 -5.94
CA ARG A 92 11.02 -1.27 -6.55
C ARG A 92 12.34 -1.97 -6.91
N PRO A 93 12.97 -1.64 -8.06
CA PRO A 93 14.19 -2.34 -8.49
C PRO A 93 15.29 -2.40 -7.44
N TYR A 94 15.60 -1.27 -6.79
CA TYR A 94 16.61 -1.22 -5.71
C TYR A 94 16.22 -2.06 -4.51
N HIS A 95 14.92 -2.09 -4.16
CA HIS A 95 14.39 -2.87 -3.03
C HIS A 95 14.45 -4.37 -3.30
N ARG A 96 14.10 -4.83 -4.49
CA ARG A 96 14.21 -6.25 -4.86
C ARG A 96 15.64 -6.78 -4.70
N VAL A 97 16.62 -6.01 -5.19
CA VAL A 97 18.05 -6.37 -4.99
C VAL A 97 18.41 -6.34 -3.51
N ALA A 98 17.90 -5.36 -2.76
CA ALA A 98 18.18 -5.23 -1.34
C ALA A 98 17.58 -6.38 -0.51
N ILE A 99 16.34 -6.77 -0.78
CA ILE A 99 15.68 -7.90 -0.13
C ILE A 99 16.46 -9.20 -0.37
N ALA A 100 16.79 -9.49 -1.63
CA ALA A 100 17.57 -10.68 -1.97
C ALA A 100 18.97 -10.66 -1.32
N THR A 101 19.62 -9.48 -1.23
CA THR A 101 20.93 -9.33 -0.57
C THR A 101 20.83 -9.53 0.93
N ALA A 102 19.78 -9.00 1.57
CA ALA A 102 19.49 -9.15 2.99
C ALA A 102 19.22 -10.62 3.36
N GLN A 103 18.37 -11.30 2.60
CA GLN A 103 18.03 -12.72 2.81
C GLN A 103 19.27 -13.63 2.75
N LEU A 104 20.17 -13.40 1.80
CA LEU A 104 21.44 -14.16 1.71
C LEU A 104 22.38 -13.95 2.90
N ARG A 105 22.16 -12.91 3.71
CA ARG A 105 22.93 -12.55 4.90
C ARG A 105 22.22 -12.84 6.23
N GLY A 106 21.03 -13.40 6.18
CA GLY A 106 20.23 -13.58 7.40
C GLY A 106 19.78 -12.26 8.03
N VAL A 107 19.70 -11.17 7.25
CA VAL A 107 19.20 -9.86 7.69
C VAL A 107 17.67 -9.88 7.63
N ASP A 108 17.01 -9.52 8.72
CA ASP A 108 15.57 -9.43 8.80
C ASP A 108 15.03 -8.29 7.91
N VAL A 109 14.04 -8.60 7.10
CA VAL A 109 13.46 -7.61 6.16
C VAL A 109 12.08 -7.17 6.66
N HIS A 110 11.91 -5.86 6.81
CA HIS A 110 10.66 -5.22 7.23
C HIS A 110 10.12 -4.34 6.10
N VAL A 111 9.06 -4.80 5.44
CA VAL A 111 8.42 -4.10 4.33
C VAL A 111 7.22 -3.32 4.84
N PHE A 112 7.27 -2.00 4.68
CA PHE A 112 6.11 -1.14 4.89
C PHE A 112 5.35 -0.92 3.58
N GLU A 113 4.01 -0.89 3.67
CA GLU A 113 3.13 -0.61 2.53
C GLU A 113 1.81 0.01 3.03
N GLU A 114 1.01 0.54 2.11
CA GLU A 114 -0.36 0.94 2.40
C GLU A 114 -1.16 -0.24 2.95
N GLY A 115 -2.07 0.03 3.91
CA GLY A 115 -2.80 -1.04 4.60
C GLY A 115 -3.74 -1.86 3.70
N TYR A 116 -3.88 -3.14 4.02
CA TYR A 116 -4.88 -4.01 3.42
C TYR A 116 -6.31 -3.62 3.84
N PHE A 117 -6.46 -3.12 5.08
CA PHE A 117 -7.73 -2.65 5.65
C PHE A 117 -7.69 -1.14 5.88
N ARG A 118 -8.07 -0.35 4.87
CA ARG A 118 -8.04 1.12 4.94
C ARG A 118 -9.31 1.67 5.60
N PRO A 119 -9.26 2.87 6.20
CA PRO A 119 -8.16 3.85 6.19
C PRO A 119 -7.22 3.78 7.42
N HIS A 120 -7.51 2.98 8.44
CA HIS A 120 -6.91 3.08 9.78
C HIS A 120 -5.63 2.25 9.96
N TRP A 121 -5.23 1.53 8.93
CA TRP A 121 -4.13 0.58 9.00
C TRP A 121 -3.10 0.84 7.93
N ILE A 122 -1.83 0.58 8.26
CA ILE A 122 -0.73 0.42 7.32
C ILE A 122 -0.16 -1.00 7.45
N THR A 123 0.46 -1.48 6.40
CA THR A 123 1.07 -2.81 6.37
C THR A 123 2.52 -2.73 6.84
N MET A 124 2.92 -3.70 7.65
CA MET A 124 4.30 -4.00 8.00
C MET A 124 4.47 -5.52 8.03
N GLU A 125 5.18 -6.06 7.05
CA GLU A 125 5.41 -7.51 6.89
C GLU A 125 6.88 -7.86 6.85
N ALA A 126 7.19 -9.08 7.29
CA ALA A 126 8.51 -9.67 7.16
C ALA A 126 8.68 -10.26 5.75
N GLY A 127 9.79 -9.92 5.10
CA GLY A 127 10.21 -10.50 3.82
C GLY A 127 9.57 -9.91 2.57
N GLY A 128 8.27 -9.67 2.55
CA GLY A 128 7.54 -9.14 1.40
C GLY A 128 6.07 -8.92 1.69
N VAL A 129 5.34 -8.36 0.73
CA VAL A 129 3.90 -8.06 0.84
C VAL A 129 3.12 -8.67 -0.31
N ASN A 130 1.81 -8.80 -0.17
CA ASN A 130 0.88 -9.30 -1.17
C ASN A 130 1.30 -10.67 -1.73
N GLY A 131 1.73 -10.78 -2.99
CA GLY A 131 2.18 -12.06 -3.59
C GLY A 131 3.42 -12.65 -2.91
N PHE A 132 4.26 -11.83 -2.27
CA PHE A 132 5.44 -12.24 -1.49
C PHE A 132 5.16 -12.30 0.02
N SER A 133 3.92 -12.12 0.46
CA SER A 133 3.54 -12.22 1.87
C SER A 133 3.80 -13.61 2.43
N SER A 134 4.29 -13.64 3.66
CA SER A 134 4.49 -14.88 4.44
C SER A 134 3.22 -15.36 5.18
N LEU A 135 2.09 -14.72 4.93
CA LEU A 135 0.79 -15.16 5.48
C LEU A 135 0.45 -16.58 5.00
N PRO A 136 -0.10 -17.43 5.86
CA PRO A 136 -0.54 -18.77 5.45
C PRO A 136 -1.61 -18.68 4.37
N ARG A 137 -1.56 -19.63 3.43
CA ARG A 137 -2.53 -19.73 2.32
C ARG A 137 -3.55 -20.85 2.55
N ASP A 138 -3.37 -21.64 3.59
CA ASP A 138 -4.27 -22.72 3.96
C ASP A 138 -5.38 -22.20 4.88
N PRO A 139 -6.69 -22.37 4.53
CA PRO A 139 -7.81 -21.90 5.32
C PRO A 139 -7.85 -22.49 6.74
N GLU A 140 -7.50 -23.77 6.92
CA GLU A 140 -7.54 -24.42 8.23
C GLU A 140 -6.46 -23.85 9.17
N THR A 141 -5.28 -23.60 8.64
CA THR A 141 -4.21 -22.90 9.38
C THR A 141 -4.64 -21.52 9.81
N ILE A 142 -5.34 -20.76 8.94
CA ILE A 142 -5.85 -19.42 9.27
C ILE A 142 -6.90 -19.50 10.37
N ARG A 143 -7.87 -20.45 10.31
CA ARG A 143 -8.88 -20.63 11.35
C ARG A 143 -8.26 -20.99 12.71
N ARG A 144 -7.30 -21.92 12.72
CA ARG A 144 -6.57 -22.29 13.93
C ARG A 144 -5.84 -21.09 14.53
N LEU A 145 -5.08 -20.36 13.74
CA LEU A 145 -4.39 -19.15 14.20
C LEU A 145 -5.34 -18.08 14.72
N ALA A 146 -6.49 -17.90 14.06
CA ALA A 146 -7.50 -16.95 14.52
C ALA A 146 -8.09 -17.32 15.88
N ALA A 147 -8.26 -18.62 16.17
CA ALA A 147 -8.75 -19.10 17.46
C ALA A 147 -7.75 -18.81 18.61
N GLU A 148 -6.46 -18.87 18.33
CA GLU A 148 -5.38 -18.62 19.31
C GLU A 148 -5.12 -17.11 19.55
N LEU A 149 -5.49 -16.24 18.61
CA LEU A 149 -5.25 -14.82 18.70
C LEU A 149 -6.29 -14.13 19.62
N PRO A 150 -5.91 -13.07 20.35
CA PRO A 150 -6.87 -12.23 21.06
C PRO A 150 -7.77 -11.49 20.08
N GLU A 151 -8.91 -10.96 20.58
CA GLU A 151 -9.75 -10.10 19.75
C GLU A 151 -8.98 -8.89 19.23
N THR A 152 -9.22 -8.55 17.95
CA THR A 152 -8.56 -7.40 17.33
C THR A 152 -9.02 -6.11 17.99
N PRO A 153 -8.12 -5.32 18.59
CA PRO A 153 -8.49 -4.04 19.18
C PRO A 153 -9.12 -3.12 18.14
N ARG A 154 -10.07 -2.30 18.56
CA ARG A 154 -10.60 -1.25 17.68
C ARG A 154 -9.46 -0.29 17.32
N PRO A 155 -9.22 -0.02 16.03
CA PRO A 155 -8.16 0.90 15.66
C PRO A 155 -8.51 2.32 16.09
N HIS A 156 -7.49 3.08 16.49
CA HIS A 156 -7.61 4.53 16.60
C HIS A 156 -8.02 5.09 15.24
N PRO A 157 -9.07 5.93 15.15
CA PRO A 157 -9.53 6.47 13.87
C PRO A 157 -8.48 7.36 13.22
N ILE A 158 -8.05 7.01 12.02
CA ILE A 158 -7.07 7.79 11.26
C ILE A 158 -7.80 8.54 10.13
N GLN A 159 -7.57 9.85 10.07
CA GLN A 159 -8.04 10.67 8.97
C GLN A 159 -6.96 10.76 7.90
N GLY A 160 -7.31 10.37 6.68
CA GLY A 160 -6.43 10.54 5.52
C GLY A 160 -6.34 12.00 5.10
N SER A 161 -5.14 12.50 4.81
CA SER A 161 -4.92 13.85 4.31
C SER A 161 -4.37 13.82 2.89
N MET A 162 -5.27 13.88 1.90
CA MET A 162 -4.88 14.01 0.49
C MET A 162 -4.08 15.29 0.19
N PRO A 163 -4.43 16.48 0.74
CA PRO A 163 -3.59 17.67 0.56
C PRO A 163 -2.17 17.48 1.06
N THR A 164 -1.99 16.93 2.26
CA THR A 164 -0.66 16.66 2.83
C THR A 164 0.13 15.66 2.00
N ARG A 165 -0.52 14.57 1.55
CA ARG A 165 0.09 13.58 0.64
C ARG A 165 0.58 14.23 -0.64
N SER A 166 -0.26 15.05 -1.27
CA SER A 166 0.07 15.75 -2.53
C SER A 166 1.20 16.76 -2.32
N PHE A 167 1.16 17.52 -1.24
CA PHE A 167 2.23 18.47 -0.89
C PHE A 167 3.59 17.76 -0.76
N TRP A 168 3.66 16.68 0.02
CA TRP A 168 4.90 15.93 0.19
C TRP A 168 5.38 15.26 -1.11
N ASP A 169 4.46 14.76 -1.96
CA ASP A 169 4.83 14.21 -3.28
C ASP A 169 5.44 15.29 -4.18
N VAL A 170 4.87 16.50 -4.19
CA VAL A 170 5.41 17.64 -4.93
C VAL A 170 6.79 18.02 -4.41
N VAL A 171 6.98 18.16 -3.09
CA VAL A 171 8.28 18.49 -2.48
C VAL A 171 9.33 17.46 -2.86
N TYR A 172 9.01 16.17 -2.72
CA TYR A 172 9.91 15.07 -3.04
C TYR A 172 10.34 15.07 -4.51
N ASN A 173 9.38 15.20 -5.42
CA ASN A 173 9.67 15.18 -6.86
C ASN A 173 10.36 16.47 -7.33
N SER A 174 10.01 17.64 -6.77
CA SER A 174 10.69 18.91 -7.09
C SER A 174 12.15 18.88 -6.69
N ALA A 175 12.50 18.33 -5.53
CA ALA A 175 13.89 18.13 -5.13
C ALA A 175 14.65 17.27 -6.15
N ASN A 176 14.07 16.15 -6.58
CA ASN A 176 14.69 15.25 -7.54
C ASN A 176 14.81 15.83 -8.97
N MET A 177 13.88 16.71 -9.36
CA MET A 177 13.93 17.39 -10.66
C MET A 177 14.89 18.56 -10.70
N GLY A 178 14.96 19.32 -9.61
CA GLY A 178 15.82 20.51 -9.53
C GLY A 178 17.32 20.19 -9.53
N PHE A 179 17.70 19.03 -8.98
CA PHE A 179 19.11 18.67 -8.80
C PHE A 179 19.42 17.23 -9.22
N PRO A 180 19.10 16.81 -10.45
CA PRO A 180 19.31 15.43 -10.91
C PRO A 180 20.79 15.03 -10.94
N TYR A 181 21.70 15.99 -11.14
CA TYR A 181 23.15 15.78 -11.19
C TYR A 181 23.76 15.34 -9.85
N LEU A 182 23.06 15.53 -8.73
CA LEU A 182 23.52 15.02 -7.43
C LEU A 182 23.45 13.50 -7.30
N TYR A 183 22.59 12.86 -8.12
CA TYR A 183 22.40 11.40 -8.16
C TYR A 183 22.36 10.89 -9.61
N PRO A 184 23.46 11.02 -10.36
CA PRO A 184 23.47 10.76 -11.80
C PRO A 184 23.20 9.31 -12.17
N GLY A 185 23.46 8.36 -11.26
CA GLY A 185 23.21 6.94 -11.46
C GLY A 185 21.81 6.47 -11.03
N TYR A 186 20.96 7.36 -10.51
CA TYR A 186 19.66 6.96 -9.99
C TYR A 186 18.68 6.54 -11.10
N ARG A 187 18.24 5.30 -11.05
CA ARG A 187 17.19 4.76 -11.91
C ARG A 187 15.81 4.97 -11.27
N ARG A 188 15.03 5.84 -11.89
CA ARG A 188 13.67 6.14 -11.42
C ARG A 188 12.77 4.91 -11.54
N TYR A 189 11.91 4.70 -10.55
CA TYR A 189 10.95 3.59 -10.56
C TYR A 189 9.62 3.96 -11.24
N ARG A 190 9.25 5.26 -11.27
CA ARG A 190 8.05 5.74 -11.98
C ARG A 190 8.37 5.93 -13.47
N PRO A 191 7.50 5.43 -14.38
CA PRO A 191 7.77 5.50 -15.82
C PRO A 191 7.68 6.91 -16.38
N ASN A 192 6.77 7.75 -15.87
CA ASN A 192 6.53 9.08 -16.39
C ASN A 192 7.37 10.14 -15.68
N HIS A 193 7.67 11.23 -16.40
CA HIS A 193 8.28 12.40 -15.80
C HIS A 193 7.27 13.12 -14.88
N PRO A 194 7.65 13.65 -13.68
CA PRO A 194 6.69 14.28 -12.76
C PRO A 194 5.89 15.42 -13.38
N LEU A 195 6.50 16.25 -14.23
CA LEU A 195 5.79 17.34 -14.91
C LEU A 195 4.65 16.83 -15.79
N VAL A 196 4.85 15.70 -16.46
CA VAL A 196 3.80 15.06 -17.27
C VAL A 196 2.68 14.54 -16.37
N GLU A 197 3.03 13.91 -15.24
CA GLU A 197 2.04 13.47 -14.25
C GLU A 197 1.27 14.65 -13.66
N TYR A 198 1.92 15.77 -13.34
CA TYR A 198 1.25 16.97 -12.82
C TYR A 198 0.35 17.63 -13.85
N ALA A 199 0.74 17.68 -15.12
CA ALA A 199 -0.14 18.15 -16.19
C ALA A 199 -1.43 17.30 -16.30
N GLY A 200 -1.27 15.98 -16.20
CA GLY A 200 -2.42 15.05 -16.13
C GLY A 200 -3.33 15.33 -14.93
N TRP A 201 -2.74 15.54 -13.75
CA TRP A 201 -3.49 15.89 -12.53
C TRP A 201 -4.27 17.21 -12.65
N ILE A 202 -3.66 18.26 -13.24
CA ILE A 202 -4.34 19.54 -13.48
C ILE A 202 -5.55 19.32 -14.38
N GLY A 203 -5.39 18.61 -15.51
CA GLY A 203 -6.49 18.28 -16.40
C GLY A 203 -7.61 17.49 -15.72
N ARG A 204 -7.25 16.61 -14.77
CA ARG A 204 -8.24 15.86 -13.98
C ARG A 204 -8.96 16.72 -12.95
N LEU A 205 -8.25 17.61 -12.27
CA LEU A 205 -8.86 18.55 -11.31
C LEU A 205 -9.93 19.43 -11.95
N VAL A 206 -9.67 19.93 -13.15
CA VAL A 206 -10.66 20.72 -13.93
C VAL A 206 -11.94 19.91 -14.17
N ARG A 207 -11.82 18.63 -14.51
CA ARG A 207 -12.97 17.76 -14.81
C ARG A 207 -13.62 17.14 -13.56
N ARG A 208 -13.01 17.24 -12.39
CA ARG A 208 -13.41 16.52 -11.17
C ARG A 208 -14.88 16.69 -10.79
N LYS A 209 -15.40 17.92 -10.83
CA LYS A 209 -16.81 18.18 -10.47
C LYS A 209 -17.79 17.55 -11.46
N ALA A 210 -17.49 17.62 -12.76
CA ALA A 210 -18.31 17.01 -13.80
C ALA A 210 -18.29 15.47 -13.70
N GLU A 211 -17.11 14.88 -13.49
CA GLU A 211 -16.98 13.43 -13.34
C GLU A 211 -17.67 12.92 -12.06
N ALA A 212 -17.58 13.64 -10.96
CA ALA A 212 -18.29 13.28 -9.72
C ALA A 212 -19.81 13.27 -9.90
N ARG A 213 -20.37 14.28 -10.62
CA ARG A 213 -21.79 14.32 -10.95
C ARG A 213 -22.22 13.16 -11.86
N ARG A 214 -21.42 12.84 -12.88
CA ARG A 214 -21.68 11.71 -13.77
C ARG A 214 -21.63 10.38 -13.00
N ALA A 215 -20.64 10.21 -12.13
CA ALA A 215 -20.51 9.00 -11.31
C ALA A 215 -21.71 8.83 -10.36
N ALA A 216 -22.16 9.92 -9.72
CA ALA A 216 -23.34 9.88 -8.86
C ALA A 216 -24.62 9.51 -9.64
N ALA A 217 -24.82 10.10 -10.83
CA ALA A 217 -25.94 9.77 -11.71
C ALA A 217 -25.90 8.30 -12.17
N THR A 218 -24.72 7.81 -12.58
CA THR A 218 -24.52 6.41 -12.98
C THR A 218 -24.83 5.45 -11.81
N GLN A 219 -24.29 5.73 -10.62
CA GLN A 219 -24.51 4.91 -9.42
C GLN A 219 -26.01 4.92 -9.02
N GLY A 220 -26.66 6.09 -9.09
CA GLY A 220 -28.09 6.21 -8.86
C GLY A 220 -28.92 5.41 -9.87
N ALA A 221 -28.58 5.47 -11.15
CA ALA A 221 -29.28 4.73 -12.21
C ALA A 221 -29.12 3.20 -12.08
N LEU A 222 -27.94 2.72 -11.66
CA LEU A 222 -27.72 1.29 -11.37
C LEU A 222 -28.62 0.82 -10.22
N ALA A 223 -28.70 1.61 -9.15
CA ALA A 223 -29.50 1.28 -7.98
C ALA A 223 -31.01 1.37 -8.26
N ALA A 224 -31.49 2.45 -8.89
CA ALA A 224 -32.92 2.69 -9.15
C ALA A 224 -33.54 1.68 -10.12
N LYS A 225 -32.76 1.17 -11.08
CA LYS A 225 -33.24 0.20 -12.07
C LYS A 225 -33.08 -1.25 -11.63
N GLY A 226 -32.59 -1.52 -10.40
CA GLY A 226 -32.30 -2.87 -9.93
C GLY A 226 -31.37 -3.67 -10.85
N ARG A 227 -30.50 -2.98 -11.58
CA ARG A 227 -29.63 -3.63 -12.58
C ARG A 227 -28.62 -4.53 -11.94
N ARG A 228 -28.51 -5.77 -12.42
CA ARG A 228 -27.42 -6.67 -12.06
C ARG A 228 -26.11 -6.09 -12.63
N TYR A 229 -25.12 -5.83 -11.78
CA TYR A 229 -23.84 -5.34 -12.26
C TYR A 229 -22.65 -5.92 -11.50
N PHE A 230 -21.53 -6.01 -12.21
CA PHE A 230 -20.23 -6.39 -11.68
C PHE A 230 -19.31 -5.17 -11.71
N VAL A 231 -18.34 -5.11 -10.79
CA VAL A 231 -17.40 -4.00 -10.69
C VAL A 231 -15.98 -4.47 -10.97
N LEU A 232 -15.30 -3.78 -11.88
CA LEU A 232 -13.87 -3.91 -12.15
C LEU A 232 -13.16 -2.62 -11.70
N PRO A 233 -12.64 -2.55 -10.45
CA PRO A 233 -11.85 -1.42 -10.01
C PRO A 233 -10.47 -1.46 -10.66
N LEU A 234 -10.11 -0.39 -11.36
CA LEU A 234 -8.79 -0.24 -11.97
C LEU A 234 -7.74 0.09 -10.91
N GLN A 235 -6.52 -0.38 -11.12
CA GLN A 235 -5.31 0.00 -10.40
C GLN A 235 -4.48 0.98 -11.25
N LEU A 236 -3.37 1.46 -10.70
CA LEU A 236 -2.45 2.30 -11.47
C LEU A 236 -1.53 1.42 -12.32
N ASP A 237 -1.27 1.77 -13.59
CA ASP A 237 -0.30 1.05 -14.43
C ASP A 237 1.13 1.12 -13.86
N SER A 238 1.41 2.14 -13.04
CA SER A 238 2.67 2.28 -12.31
C SER A 238 2.77 1.41 -11.06
N ASP A 239 1.68 0.74 -10.68
CA ASP A 239 1.68 -0.14 -9.52
C ASP A 239 2.48 -1.42 -9.82
N TYR A 240 3.52 -1.65 -9.04
CA TYR A 240 4.32 -2.87 -9.15
C TYR A 240 3.52 -4.13 -8.82
N GLN A 241 2.44 -4.02 -8.07
CA GLN A 241 1.56 -5.13 -7.76
C GLN A 241 0.93 -5.75 -9.03
N ILE A 242 0.60 -4.93 -10.04
CA ILE A 242 0.14 -5.44 -11.34
C ILE A 242 1.27 -6.19 -12.05
N ARG A 243 2.45 -5.54 -12.16
CA ARG A 243 3.55 -6.02 -13.01
C ARG A 243 4.27 -7.25 -12.45
N LEU A 244 4.26 -7.44 -11.12
CA LEU A 244 4.97 -8.53 -10.44
C LEU A 244 4.06 -9.69 -10.03
N HIS A 245 2.79 -9.40 -9.79
CA HIS A 245 1.86 -10.34 -9.18
C HIS A 245 0.65 -10.62 -10.08
N SER A 246 0.75 -10.34 -11.38
CA SER A 246 -0.29 -10.70 -12.35
C SER A 246 0.29 -10.97 -13.73
N PRO A 247 -0.46 -11.63 -14.63
CA PRO A 247 -0.04 -11.85 -16.01
C PRO A 247 -0.18 -10.59 -16.90
N PHE A 248 -0.64 -9.47 -16.35
CA PHE A 248 -0.93 -8.25 -17.11
C PHE A 248 0.18 -7.21 -16.97
N SER A 249 0.44 -6.49 -18.06
CA SER A 249 1.39 -5.37 -18.08
C SER A 249 0.71 -3.99 -17.93
N ALA A 250 -0.60 -3.90 -18.24
CA ALA A 250 -1.36 -2.65 -18.13
C ALA A 250 -2.85 -2.91 -17.84
N MET A 251 -3.50 -1.95 -17.20
CA MET A 251 -4.93 -2.05 -16.89
C MET A 251 -5.84 -2.05 -18.13
N THR A 252 -5.35 -1.57 -19.30
CA THR A 252 -6.09 -1.70 -20.57
C THR A 252 -6.23 -3.14 -21.01
N GLU A 253 -5.20 -3.97 -20.82
CA GLU A 253 -5.24 -5.42 -21.10
C GLU A 253 -6.25 -6.12 -20.19
N VAL A 254 -6.29 -5.74 -18.90
CA VAL A 254 -7.26 -6.28 -17.93
C VAL A 254 -8.70 -5.94 -18.37
N VAL A 255 -8.95 -4.68 -18.74
CA VAL A 255 -10.29 -4.27 -19.20
C VAL A 255 -10.72 -5.04 -20.45
N ASP A 256 -9.83 -5.22 -21.42
CA ASP A 256 -10.13 -5.96 -22.64
C ASP A 256 -10.38 -7.45 -22.36
N PHE A 257 -9.53 -8.07 -21.53
CA PHE A 257 -9.67 -9.47 -21.12
C PHE A 257 -11.00 -9.74 -20.39
N VAL A 258 -11.31 -8.92 -19.39
CA VAL A 258 -12.53 -9.04 -18.58
C VAL A 258 -13.77 -8.75 -19.42
N ALA A 259 -13.74 -7.72 -20.26
CA ALA A 259 -14.87 -7.35 -21.11
C ALA A 259 -15.20 -8.42 -22.16
N ARG A 260 -14.20 -9.08 -22.75
CA ARG A 260 -14.43 -10.21 -23.69
C ARG A 260 -15.12 -11.39 -22.97
N SER A 261 -14.60 -11.78 -21.81
CA SER A 261 -15.22 -12.84 -21.02
C SER A 261 -16.64 -12.47 -20.62
N PHE A 262 -16.88 -11.22 -20.21
CA PHE A 262 -18.19 -10.72 -19.83
C PHE A 262 -19.18 -10.73 -21.01
N ALA A 263 -18.75 -10.31 -22.18
CA ALA A 263 -19.56 -10.32 -23.39
C ALA A 263 -20.00 -11.72 -23.79
N ALA A 264 -19.11 -12.71 -23.63
CA ALA A 264 -19.36 -14.09 -24.02
C ALA A 264 -20.25 -14.86 -23.03
N HIS A 265 -20.15 -14.57 -21.72
CA HIS A 265 -20.67 -15.48 -20.69
C HIS A 265 -21.66 -14.84 -19.69
N ALA A 266 -21.66 -13.50 -19.55
CA ALA A 266 -22.59 -12.83 -18.65
C ALA A 266 -24.00 -12.75 -19.24
N THR A 267 -25.01 -12.71 -18.35
CA THR A 267 -26.41 -12.56 -18.77
C THR A 267 -26.65 -11.24 -19.52
N PRO A 268 -27.57 -11.19 -20.51
CA PRO A 268 -27.78 -10.00 -21.35
C PRO A 268 -28.18 -8.72 -20.58
N ASP A 269 -28.79 -8.86 -19.41
CA ASP A 269 -29.22 -7.77 -18.53
C ASP A 269 -28.10 -7.24 -17.61
N ALA A 270 -27.01 -8.00 -17.46
CA ALA A 270 -25.90 -7.62 -16.59
C ALA A 270 -25.04 -6.51 -17.19
N HIS A 271 -24.49 -5.67 -16.31
CA HIS A 271 -23.60 -4.56 -16.63
C HIS A 271 -22.20 -4.77 -16.01
N LEU A 272 -21.15 -4.33 -16.69
CA LEU A 272 -19.78 -4.30 -16.15
C LEU A 272 -19.36 -2.84 -15.92
N VAL A 273 -19.11 -2.49 -14.67
CA VAL A 273 -18.69 -1.14 -14.25
C VAL A 273 -17.18 -1.11 -14.12
N VAL A 274 -16.51 -0.42 -15.03
CA VAL A 274 -15.06 -0.14 -14.99
C VAL A 274 -14.84 1.11 -14.15
N LYS A 275 -14.33 0.94 -12.93
CA LYS A 275 -14.18 1.99 -11.93
C LYS A 275 -12.76 2.52 -11.91
N LEU A 276 -12.56 3.79 -12.26
CA LEU A 276 -11.24 4.43 -12.26
C LEU A 276 -10.66 4.54 -10.86
N HIS A 277 -9.33 4.33 -10.75
CA HIS A 277 -8.61 4.51 -9.49
C HIS A 277 -8.61 5.99 -9.06
N PRO A 278 -8.83 6.31 -7.78
CA PRO A 278 -8.85 7.70 -7.29
C PRO A 278 -7.55 8.47 -7.56
N LEU A 279 -6.41 7.78 -7.58
CA LEU A 279 -5.08 8.36 -7.82
C LEU A 279 -4.60 8.21 -9.28
N ASP A 280 -5.45 7.83 -10.22
CA ASP A 280 -5.10 7.88 -11.64
C ASP A 280 -4.82 9.33 -12.07
N ASN A 281 -3.72 9.56 -12.77
CA ASN A 281 -3.30 10.91 -13.18
C ASN A 281 -3.98 11.41 -14.47
N GLY A 282 -4.82 10.59 -15.10
CA GLY A 282 -5.58 10.96 -16.30
C GLY A 282 -4.76 11.06 -17.59
N LEU A 283 -3.51 10.62 -17.60
CA LEU A 283 -2.65 10.61 -18.80
C LEU A 283 -3.19 9.63 -19.85
N VAL A 284 -3.71 8.50 -19.43
CA VAL A 284 -4.40 7.55 -20.30
C VAL A 284 -5.89 7.87 -20.27
N ASN A 285 -6.48 8.16 -21.42
CA ASN A 285 -7.92 8.39 -21.52
C ASN A 285 -8.71 7.07 -21.36
N ARG A 286 -8.88 6.65 -20.09
CA ARG A 286 -9.55 5.39 -19.73
C ARG A 286 -11.01 5.36 -20.18
N ARG A 287 -11.70 6.49 -20.18
CA ARG A 287 -13.08 6.59 -20.69
C ARG A 287 -13.12 6.19 -22.18
N ARG A 288 -12.25 6.79 -23.01
CA ARG A 288 -12.19 6.47 -24.43
C ARG A 288 -11.77 5.00 -24.65
N ALA A 289 -10.78 4.51 -23.90
CA ALA A 289 -10.34 3.12 -23.98
C ALA A 289 -11.49 2.16 -23.64
N THR A 290 -12.22 2.39 -22.55
CA THR A 290 -13.40 1.59 -22.17
C THR A 290 -14.48 1.62 -23.24
N HIS A 291 -14.75 2.79 -23.85
CA HIS A 291 -15.73 2.93 -24.92
C HIS A 291 -15.33 2.14 -26.18
N ILE A 292 -14.06 2.20 -26.58
CA ILE A 292 -13.54 1.41 -27.71
C ILE A 292 -13.69 -0.09 -27.42
N THR A 293 -13.36 -0.54 -26.19
CA THR A 293 -13.56 -1.94 -25.79
C THR A 293 -15.05 -2.32 -25.82
N ALA A 294 -15.95 -1.43 -25.37
CA ALA A 294 -17.40 -1.67 -25.45
C ALA A 294 -17.89 -1.91 -26.86
N GLN A 295 -17.40 -1.13 -27.83
CA GLN A 295 -17.74 -1.31 -29.26
C GLN A 295 -17.16 -2.62 -29.81
N ARG A 296 -15.88 -2.91 -29.53
CA ARG A 296 -15.19 -4.12 -30.03
C ARG A 296 -15.80 -5.43 -29.51
N THR A 297 -16.32 -5.41 -28.28
CA THR A 297 -16.91 -6.58 -27.62
C THR A 297 -18.43 -6.68 -27.83
N GLY A 298 -19.06 -5.70 -28.49
CA GLY A 298 -20.52 -5.65 -28.65
C GLY A 298 -21.30 -5.34 -27.37
N LEU A 299 -20.62 -4.97 -26.28
CA LEU A 299 -21.25 -4.67 -24.99
C LEU A 299 -22.07 -3.37 -25.01
N GLY A 300 -21.66 -2.39 -25.83
CA GLY A 300 -22.36 -1.09 -25.89
C GLY A 300 -22.50 -0.44 -24.52
N GLU A 301 -23.73 -0.13 -24.13
CA GLU A 301 -24.05 0.50 -22.83
C GLU A 301 -23.90 -0.42 -21.61
N ARG A 302 -23.71 -1.72 -21.83
CA ARG A 302 -23.48 -2.66 -20.74
C ARG A 302 -22.08 -2.55 -20.13
N LEU A 303 -21.10 -1.95 -20.85
CA LEU A 303 -19.79 -1.61 -20.33
C LEU A 303 -19.76 -0.15 -19.90
N VAL A 304 -19.83 0.09 -18.59
CA VAL A 304 -20.01 1.40 -17.97
C VAL A 304 -18.69 1.90 -17.38
N TYR A 305 -18.22 3.08 -17.83
CA TYR A 305 -17.06 3.74 -17.21
C TYR A 305 -17.50 4.67 -16.08
N MET A 306 -16.79 4.62 -14.93
CA MET A 306 -17.06 5.47 -13.77
C MET A 306 -15.78 6.09 -13.21
N ASP A 307 -15.69 7.42 -13.11
CA ASP A 307 -14.65 8.17 -12.40
C ASP A 307 -15.25 8.94 -11.23
N GLY A 308 -15.02 8.49 -10.01
CA GLY A 308 -15.67 9.01 -8.80
C GLY A 308 -16.68 8.02 -8.21
N GLY A 309 -17.66 8.52 -7.45
CA GLY A 309 -18.65 7.72 -6.74
C GLY A 309 -18.16 7.16 -5.40
N HIS A 310 -19.09 6.60 -4.64
CA HIS A 310 -18.87 6.08 -3.29
C HIS A 310 -18.60 4.58 -3.35
N ASN A 311 -17.35 4.16 -3.12
CA ASN A 311 -16.94 2.76 -3.25
C ASN A 311 -17.77 1.78 -2.41
N PRO A 312 -18.02 1.99 -1.11
CA PRO A 312 -18.84 1.08 -0.33
C PRO A 312 -20.22 0.84 -0.94
N ARG A 313 -20.95 1.92 -1.30
CA ARG A 313 -22.30 1.78 -1.90
C ARG A 313 -22.27 1.08 -3.26
N LEU A 314 -21.21 1.32 -4.06
CA LEU A 314 -21.04 0.66 -5.36
C LEU A 314 -20.83 -0.85 -5.17
N ILE A 315 -20.06 -1.24 -4.18
CA ILE A 315 -19.77 -2.64 -3.86
C ILE A 315 -21.01 -3.29 -3.24
N ASP A 316 -21.72 -2.63 -2.33
CA ASP A 316 -22.92 -3.20 -1.67
C ASP A 316 -24.00 -3.62 -2.67
N GLY A 317 -24.15 -2.90 -3.78
CA GLY A 317 -25.11 -3.24 -4.83
C GLY A 317 -24.56 -4.16 -5.92
N ALA A 318 -23.29 -4.52 -5.90
CA ALA A 318 -22.69 -5.35 -6.95
C ALA A 318 -23.07 -6.83 -6.80
N ALA A 319 -23.29 -7.49 -7.92
CA ALA A 319 -23.43 -8.95 -7.99
C ALA A 319 -22.06 -9.64 -7.78
N GLY A 320 -20.97 -8.95 -8.08
CA GLY A 320 -19.62 -9.43 -7.83
C GLY A 320 -18.55 -8.38 -8.19
N VAL A 321 -17.34 -8.62 -7.74
CA VAL A 321 -16.19 -7.73 -7.95
C VAL A 321 -15.04 -8.51 -8.56
N VAL A 322 -14.53 -8.02 -9.69
CA VAL A 322 -13.34 -8.58 -10.37
C VAL A 322 -12.17 -7.67 -10.06
N VAL A 323 -11.12 -8.20 -9.48
CA VAL A 323 -9.90 -7.45 -9.17
C VAL A 323 -8.68 -8.13 -9.76
N VAL A 324 -7.60 -7.40 -9.99
CA VAL A 324 -6.31 -8.06 -10.21
C VAL A 324 -5.80 -8.52 -8.83
N ASN A 325 -5.38 -7.59 -7.97
CA ASN A 325 -4.97 -7.83 -6.59
C ASN A 325 -5.21 -6.59 -5.70
N SER A 326 -6.21 -5.79 -6.05
CA SER A 326 -6.55 -4.54 -5.39
C SER A 326 -7.12 -4.74 -3.99
N THR A 327 -6.85 -3.80 -3.07
CA THR A 327 -7.52 -3.72 -1.76
C THR A 327 -9.04 -3.48 -1.85
N MET A 328 -9.57 -3.16 -3.03
CA MET A 328 -11.02 -3.19 -3.26
C MET A 328 -11.58 -4.62 -3.17
N GLY A 329 -10.76 -5.66 -3.38
CA GLY A 329 -11.12 -7.05 -3.12
C GLY A 329 -11.34 -7.32 -1.64
N THR A 330 -10.45 -6.86 -0.76
CA THR A 330 -10.66 -6.98 0.70
C THR A 330 -11.93 -6.27 1.14
N LEU A 331 -12.19 -5.06 0.63
CA LEU A 331 -13.42 -4.34 0.91
C LEU A 331 -14.67 -5.11 0.44
N ALA A 332 -14.63 -5.73 -0.73
CA ALA A 332 -15.74 -6.52 -1.26
C ALA A 332 -16.02 -7.77 -0.40
N ILE A 333 -14.96 -8.49 -0.04
CA ILE A 333 -15.03 -9.67 0.84
C ILE A 333 -15.60 -9.29 2.21
N GLU A 334 -15.11 -8.21 2.84
CA GLU A 334 -15.64 -7.73 4.12
C GLU A 334 -17.12 -7.32 4.06
N ARG A 335 -17.63 -6.98 2.87
CA ARG A 335 -19.03 -6.66 2.62
C ARG A 335 -19.85 -7.85 2.13
N GLY A 336 -19.29 -9.06 2.22
CA GLY A 336 -19.96 -10.29 1.81
C GLY A 336 -20.22 -10.39 0.30
N ARG A 337 -19.45 -9.66 -0.54
CA ARG A 337 -19.66 -9.67 -1.99
C ARG A 337 -18.75 -10.67 -2.68
N PRO A 338 -19.32 -11.48 -3.59
CA PRO A 338 -18.52 -12.35 -4.45
C PRO A 338 -17.36 -11.61 -5.07
N THR A 339 -16.17 -12.18 -4.98
CA THR A 339 -14.95 -11.55 -5.50
C THR A 339 -14.12 -12.59 -6.24
N ILE A 340 -13.56 -12.23 -7.38
CA ILE A 340 -12.57 -13.05 -8.10
C ILE A 340 -11.29 -12.23 -8.30
N ALA A 341 -10.14 -12.84 -8.02
CA ALA A 341 -8.82 -12.27 -8.24
C ALA A 341 -8.19 -12.82 -9.51
N LEU A 342 -7.64 -11.93 -10.35
CA LEU A 342 -6.96 -12.28 -11.60
C LEU A 342 -5.44 -12.31 -11.46
N GLY A 343 -4.93 -11.98 -10.27
CA GLY A 343 -3.52 -11.96 -9.91
C GLY A 343 -3.34 -12.42 -8.47
N GLN A 344 -2.08 -12.51 -8.04
CA GLN A 344 -1.76 -12.96 -6.68
C GLN A 344 -2.19 -11.92 -5.65
N ALA A 345 -3.10 -12.28 -4.76
CA ALA A 345 -3.55 -11.46 -3.64
C ALA A 345 -3.52 -12.29 -2.35
N ILE A 346 -3.33 -11.64 -1.18
CA ILE A 346 -3.31 -12.35 0.11
C ILE A 346 -4.65 -13.01 0.43
N TYR A 347 -5.73 -12.45 -0.09
CA TYR A 347 -7.11 -12.89 0.13
C TYR A 347 -7.62 -13.85 -0.94
N ASP A 348 -6.81 -14.21 -1.94
CA ASP A 348 -7.20 -15.18 -2.97
C ASP A 348 -7.09 -16.60 -2.41
N LEU A 349 -8.14 -17.01 -1.71
CA LEU A 349 -8.22 -18.26 -0.95
C LEU A 349 -9.61 -18.89 -1.09
N PRO A 350 -9.70 -20.22 -1.05
CA PRO A 350 -10.97 -20.93 -0.91
C PRO A 350 -11.77 -20.42 0.30
N GLY A 351 -13.04 -20.12 0.10
CA GLY A 351 -13.91 -19.54 1.12
C GLY A 351 -13.89 -18.02 1.22
N LEU A 352 -12.93 -17.31 0.57
CA LEU A 352 -12.92 -15.85 0.49
C LEU A 352 -13.24 -15.34 -0.91
N THR A 353 -12.69 -15.99 -1.93
CA THR A 353 -12.87 -15.62 -3.34
C THR A 353 -13.46 -16.77 -4.13
N HIS A 354 -14.08 -16.44 -5.24
CA HIS A 354 -14.51 -17.42 -6.23
C HIS A 354 -13.30 -18.11 -6.84
N GLN A 355 -13.21 -19.45 -6.70
CA GLN A 355 -12.06 -20.25 -7.15
C GLN A 355 -12.22 -20.82 -8.56
N GLY A 356 -13.24 -20.36 -9.28
CA GLY A 356 -13.51 -20.78 -10.65
C GLY A 356 -12.92 -19.84 -11.70
N THR A 357 -13.41 -19.99 -12.92
CA THR A 357 -13.11 -19.12 -14.06
C THR A 357 -13.96 -17.85 -14.05
N LEU A 358 -13.60 -16.83 -14.85
CA LEU A 358 -14.49 -15.69 -15.07
C LEU A 358 -15.86 -16.12 -15.65
N GLU A 359 -15.90 -17.15 -16.47
CA GLU A 359 -17.14 -17.69 -17.03
C GLU A 359 -18.11 -18.14 -15.92
N SER A 360 -17.62 -18.98 -14.99
CA SER A 360 -18.45 -19.42 -13.85
C SER A 360 -18.81 -18.27 -12.92
N PHE A 361 -17.90 -17.30 -12.74
CA PHE A 361 -18.14 -16.12 -11.93
C PHE A 361 -19.28 -15.23 -12.43
N TRP A 362 -19.45 -15.09 -13.74
CA TRP A 362 -20.56 -14.32 -14.28
C TRP A 362 -21.92 -14.97 -14.05
N ARG A 363 -21.95 -16.27 -14.05
CA ARG A 363 -23.20 -17.09 -13.90
C ARG A 363 -23.55 -17.26 -12.42
N GLU A 364 -22.60 -17.80 -11.66
CA GLU A 364 -22.80 -18.22 -10.26
C GLU A 364 -21.64 -17.72 -9.38
N PRO A 365 -21.56 -16.40 -9.09
CA PRO A 365 -20.52 -15.86 -8.25
C PRO A 365 -20.66 -16.36 -6.81
N THR A 366 -19.60 -16.96 -6.26
CA THR A 366 -19.58 -17.50 -4.89
C THR A 366 -19.32 -16.39 -3.88
N SER A 367 -20.20 -16.26 -2.89
CA SER A 367 -20.02 -15.33 -1.77
C SER A 367 -18.95 -15.83 -0.80
N PRO A 368 -18.21 -14.90 -0.15
CA PRO A 368 -17.27 -15.29 0.90
C PRO A 368 -17.98 -15.87 2.12
N ASP A 369 -17.32 -16.81 2.79
CA ASP A 369 -17.72 -17.35 4.08
C ASP A 369 -17.51 -16.27 5.16
N PRO A 370 -18.57 -15.84 5.88
CA PRO A 370 -18.47 -14.78 6.88
C PRO A 370 -17.56 -15.15 8.06
N GLU A 371 -17.58 -16.39 8.53
CA GLU A 371 -16.76 -16.84 9.65
C GLU A 371 -15.28 -16.88 9.25
N PHE A 372 -15.00 -17.41 8.07
CA PHE A 372 -13.64 -17.42 7.55
C PHE A 372 -13.14 -16.00 7.21
N THR A 373 -13.99 -15.12 6.73
CA THR A 373 -13.66 -13.69 6.52
C THR A 373 -13.24 -13.03 7.84
N ALA A 374 -13.95 -13.28 8.93
CA ALA A 374 -13.59 -12.76 10.25
C ALA A 374 -12.25 -13.34 10.75
N ALA A 375 -12.04 -14.65 10.61
CA ALA A 375 -10.80 -15.32 10.95
C ALA A 375 -9.61 -14.77 10.14
N PHE A 376 -9.75 -14.66 8.83
CA PHE A 376 -8.75 -14.09 7.93
C PHE A 376 -8.39 -12.66 8.34
N ARG A 377 -9.40 -11.79 8.53
CA ARG A 377 -9.18 -10.41 8.98
C ARG A 377 -8.39 -10.36 10.29
N LYS A 378 -8.74 -11.19 11.27
CA LYS A 378 -8.07 -11.27 12.57
C LYS A 378 -6.59 -11.63 12.42
N VAL A 379 -6.27 -12.68 11.65
CA VAL A 379 -4.89 -13.12 11.40
C VAL A 379 -4.09 -12.07 10.63
N VAL A 380 -4.63 -11.53 9.54
CA VAL A 380 -3.96 -10.49 8.74
C VAL A 380 -3.69 -9.26 9.60
N THR A 381 -4.68 -8.79 10.38
CA THR A 381 -4.50 -7.63 11.25
C THR A 381 -3.40 -7.88 12.29
N ALA A 382 -3.44 -8.99 12.98
CA ALA A 382 -2.46 -9.32 14.02
C ALA A 382 -1.03 -9.45 13.46
N ARG A 383 -0.89 -10.07 12.28
CA ARG A 383 0.43 -10.38 11.72
C ARG A 383 1.04 -9.28 10.86
N THR A 384 0.21 -8.50 10.17
CA THR A 384 0.72 -7.60 9.12
C THR A 384 0.27 -6.15 9.25
N GLN A 385 -0.80 -5.87 9.99
CA GLN A 385 -1.32 -4.50 10.07
C GLN A 385 -0.89 -3.82 11.35
N ILE A 386 -0.49 -2.57 11.25
CA ILE A 386 -0.30 -1.67 12.39
C ILE A 386 -1.24 -0.48 12.25
N ASN A 387 -1.89 -0.09 13.35
CA ASN A 387 -2.75 1.08 13.34
C ASN A 387 -1.92 2.35 13.14
N GLY A 388 -2.39 3.25 12.29
CA GLY A 388 -1.71 4.50 11.97
C GLY A 388 -1.78 4.86 10.49
N GLY A 389 -0.95 5.81 10.07
CA GLY A 389 -0.89 6.28 8.70
C GLY A 389 0.40 7.02 8.40
N PHE A 390 0.56 7.48 7.14
CA PHE A 390 1.83 8.04 6.67
C PHE A 390 1.84 9.57 6.51
N TYR A 391 0.70 10.26 6.60
CA TYR A 391 0.64 11.63 6.11
C TYR A 391 0.23 12.68 7.14
N SER A 392 -0.75 12.46 7.98
CA SER A 392 -1.06 13.40 9.07
C SER A 392 -0.10 13.20 10.24
N GLN A 393 0.11 14.25 11.03
CA GLN A 393 1.01 14.18 12.19
C GLN A 393 0.57 13.09 13.16
N GLU A 394 -0.69 13.11 13.60
CA GLU A 394 -1.30 12.14 14.48
C GLU A 394 -1.16 10.70 13.93
N ALA A 395 -1.52 10.50 12.65
CA ALA A 395 -1.42 9.19 12.02
C ALA A 395 0.00 8.62 12.03
N ILE A 396 1.01 9.46 11.80
CA ILE A 396 2.41 9.07 11.84
C ILE A 396 2.86 8.74 13.28
N GLU A 397 2.42 9.49 14.26
CA GLU A 397 2.74 9.24 15.68
C GLU A 397 2.22 7.87 16.10
N VAL A 398 0.94 7.60 15.84
CA VAL A 398 0.32 6.29 16.12
C VAL A 398 1.06 5.17 15.35
N ALA A 399 1.37 5.38 14.06
CA ALA A 399 2.09 4.40 13.27
C ALA A 399 3.50 4.10 13.79
N VAL A 400 4.24 5.14 14.23
CA VAL A 400 5.59 4.97 14.79
C VAL A 400 5.54 4.19 16.10
N ALA A 401 4.61 4.51 17.01
CA ALA A 401 4.46 3.78 18.28
C ALA A 401 4.17 2.29 18.04
N ASN A 402 3.23 1.99 17.13
CA ASN A 402 2.88 0.61 16.81
C ASN A 402 3.98 -0.13 16.02
N ALA A 403 4.72 0.57 15.14
CA ALA A 403 5.88 0.00 14.46
C ALA A 403 7.00 -0.34 15.47
N MET A 404 7.27 0.53 16.44
CA MET A 404 8.23 0.28 17.52
C MET A 404 7.82 -0.94 18.35
N ALA A 405 6.55 -1.05 18.73
CA ALA A 405 6.05 -2.21 19.47
C ALA A 405 6.30 -3.52 18.71
N ARG A 406 6.10 -3.52 17.41
CA ARG A 406 6.30 -4.70 16.55
C ARG A 406 7.78 -5.00 16.29
N LEU A 407 8.62 -3.98 16.10
CA LEU A 407 10.06 -4.15 15.82
C LEU A 407 10.85 -4.56 17.05
N VAL A 408 10.59 -3.93 18.20
CA VAL A 408 11.48 -4.02 19.37
C VAL A 408 10.75 -4.28 20.69
N GLY A 409 9.44 -4.41 20.67
CA GLY A 409 8.61 -4.76 21.82
C GLY A 409 7.78 -3.60 22.40
N PRO A 410 6.72 -3.91 23.15
CA PRO A 410 5.73 -2.93 23.60
C PRO A 410 6.26 -1.86 24.56
N ALA A 411 7.28 -2.17 25.39
CA ALA A 411 7.88 -1.19 26.30
C ALA A 411 8.49 0.01 25.57
N ALA A 412 9.07 -0.21 24.38
CA ALA A 412 9.62 0.85 23.55
C ALA A 412 8.54 1.75 22.96
N ALA A 413 7.35 1.21 22.69
CA ALA A 413 6.20 1.99 22.21
C ALA A 413 5.70 3.00 23.25
N GLN A 414 5.63 2.60 24.53
CA GLN A 414 5.24 3.50 25.61
C GLN A 414 6.23 4.66 25.77
N ALA A 415 7.52 4.39 25.73
CA ALA A 415 8.56 5.43 25.81
C ALA A 415 8.46 6.44 24.65
N VAL A 416 8.09 6.00 23.47
CA VAL A 416 7.84 6.89 22.32
C VAL A 416 6.62 7.76 22.58
N ALA A 417 5.49 7.20 23.01
CA ALA A 417 4.27 7.94 23.30
C ALA A 417 4.49 9.03 24.36
N LEU A 418 5.21 8.70 25.45
CA LEU A 418 5.56 9.67 26.50
C LEU A 418 6.51 10.77 26.02
N GLY A 419 7.43 10.47 25.11
CA GLY A 419 8.34 11.46 24.50
C GLY A 419 7.61 12.49 23.63
N TRP A 420 6.57 12.07 22.91
CA TRP A 420 5.78 12.95 22.05
C TRP A 420 4.92 13.94 22.83
N THR A 421 4.33 13.52 23.96
CA THR A 421 3.56 14.41 24.83
C THR A 421 4.40 15.53 25.44
N ARG A 422 5.69 15.28 25.70
CA ARG A 422 6.61 16.31 26.21
C ARG A 422 7.05 17.31 25.11
N GLU A 423 7.28 16.86 23.89
CA GLU A 423 7.63 17.76 22.74
C GLU A 423 6.44 18.64 22.30
N GLY A 424 5.20 18.12 22.36
CA GLY A 424 3.98 18.90 22.09
C GLY A 424 3.75 20.04 23.10
N ALA A 425 4.04 19.81 24.36
CA ALA A 425 3.91 20.83 25.41
C ALA A 425 4.91 21.99 25.29
N PHE A 426 6.08 21.77 24.65
CA PHE A 426 7.07 22.83 24.42
C PHE A 426 6.70 23.77 23.24
N HIS A 427 5.87 23.31 22.29
CA HIS A 427 5.44 24.15 21.15
C HIS A 427 4.24 25.05 21.48
N GLU A 428 3.41 24.71 22.46
CA GLU A 428 2.28 25.56 22.89
C GLU A 428 2.68 26.68 23.87
N ALA A 429 3.84 26.58 24.53
CA ALA A 429 4.31 27.59 25.46
C ALA A 429 5.06 28.80 24.83
N GLY A 430 5.20 28.85 23.53
CA GLY A 430 6.03 29.84 22.83
C GLY A 430 5.30 30.78 21.86
N SER A 431 3.98 30.81 21.81
CA SER A 431 3.25 31.80 20.99
C SER A 431 2.91 33.06 21.81
N PRO A 432 3.44 34.24 21.49
CA PRO A 432 2.97 35.47 22.10
C PRO A 432 1.56 35.78 21.58
N VAL A 433 0.66 36.03 22.51
CA VAL A 433 -0.67 36.58 22.26
C VAL A 433 -0.48 37.97 21.60
N PRO A 434 -1.08 38.26 20.44
CA PRO A 434 -1.14 39.64 19.95
C PRO A 434 -2.13 40.39 20.85
N GLY A 435 -1.61 41.32 21.65
CA GLY A 435 -2.40 42.31 22.37
C GLY A 435 -2.72 43.47 21.42
N GLU A 436 -3.99 43.91 21.54
CA GLU A 436 -4.60 45.21 21.22
C GLU A 436 -4.47 45.74 19.80
#